data_47f236f3a2906eb8f18c17e9dc00a323
#
_entry.id   47f236f3a2906eb8f18c17e9dc00a323
#
_cell.length_a   1.000
_cell.length_b   1.000
_cell.length_c   1.000
_cell.angle_alpha   90.00
_cell.angle_beta   90.00
_cell.angle_gamma   90.00
#
_symmetry.space_group_name_H-M   'P 1'
#
loop_
_entity.id
_entity.type
_entity.pdbx_description
1 polymer ?
#
loop_
_entity_poly.entity_id
_entity_poly.type
_entity_poly.pdbx_seq_one_letter_code
_entity_poly.pdbx_strand_id
1 'polypeptide(L)'
;MKRVAVLLLVFGMNLAHAEAGKLSAPNNAKWKEECGSCHIPYPPQLLTADNWRSLMGGLDKHFGANATLSADDSKMILSFLEHNAGSGKRYSSATLRLSDTPWFKHEHHVINDKEWVNPEVKSRSNCSACHGKVVLGD
;
A
#
# COMPACT_ATOMS: atom_id res chain seq x y z
N MET A 1 -31.30 -60.40 -7.73
CA MET A 1 -30.13 -59.61 -8.16
C MET A 1 -30.37 -58.15 -7.73
N LYS A 2 -29.77 -57.70 -6.60
CA LYS A 2 -29.97 -56.36 -6.03
C LYS A 2 -28.83 -55.47 -6.55
N ARG A 3 -29.16 -54.42 -7.33
CA ARG A 3 -28.22 -53.43 -7.82
C ARG A 3 -28.06 -52.35 -6.75
N VAL A 4 -26.86 -52.27 -6.14
CA VAL A 4 -26.48 -51.20 -5.21
C VAL A 4 -25.91 -50.06 -6.06
N ALA A 5 -26.60 -48.92 -6.08
CA ALA A 5 -26.13 -47.70 -6.69
C ALA A 5 -25.24 -46.96 -5.66
N VAL A 6 -23.95 -46.87 -5.92
CA VAL A 6 -23.02 -46.06 -5.12
C VAL A 6 -23.08 -44.63 -5.62
N LEU A 7 -23.62 -43.73 -4.81
CA LEU A 7 -23.63 -42.29 -5.06
C LEU A 7 -22.26 -41.71 -4.61
N LEU A 8 -21.42 -41.38 -5.56
CA LEU A 8 -20.17 -40.60 -5.30
C LEU A 8 -20.53 -39.14 -5.09
N LEU A 9 -20.53 -38.71 -3.82
CA LEU A 9 -20.56 -37.29 -3.45
C LEU A 9 -19.18 -36.65 -3.74
N VAL A 10 -19.08 -35.93 -4.84
CA VAL A 10 -17.94 -35.09 -5.14
C VAL A 10 -18.02 -33.82 -4.29
N PHE A 11 -17.30 -33.79 -3.19
CA PHE A 11 -17.11 -32.56 -2.40
C PHE A 11 -16.20 -31.64 -3.18
N GLY A 12 -16.79 -30.65 -3.86
CA GLY A 12 -16.07 -29.56 -4.48
C GLY A 12 -15.42 -28.69 -3.40
N MET A 13 -14.12 -28.83 -3.18
CA MET A 13 -13.35 -27.88 -2.40
C MET A 13 -13.32 -26.54 -3.17
N ASN A 14 -14.18 -25.60 -2.77
CA ASN A 14 -14.03 -24.20 -3.14
C ASN A 14 -12.77 -23.68 -2.45
N LEU A 15 -11.64 -23.65 -3.15
CA LEU A 15 -10.48 -22.86 -2.76
C LEU A 15 -10.90 -21.39 -2.86
N ALA A 16 -11.33 -20.81 -1.75
CA ALA A 16 -11.46 -19.38 -1.63
C ALA A 16 -10.05 -18.79 -1.80
N HIS A 17 -9.73 -18.38 -3.01
CA HIS A 17 -8.59 -17.50 -3.24
C HIS A 17 -8.96 -16.16 -2.59
N ALA A 18 -8.37 -15.88 -1.43
CA ALA A 18 -8.32 -14.53 -0.91
C ALA A 18 -7.55 -13.70 -1.95
N GLU A 19 -8.26 -13.00 -2.82
CA GLU A 19 -7.67 -11.95 -3.62
C GLU A 19 -7.16 -10.90 -2.64
N ALA A 20 -5.85 -10.88 -2.40
CA ALA A 20 -5.18 -9.73 -1.83
C ALA A 20 -5.59 -8.55 -2.71
N GLY A 21 -6.43 -7.65 -2.17
CA GLY A 21 -7.01 -6.56 -2.93
C GLY A 21 -5.90 -5.81 -3.64
N LYS A 22 -5.93 -5.80 -4.97
CA LYS A 22 -4.94 -5.07 -5.77
C LYS A 22 -4.95 -3.62 -5.32
N LEU A 23 -3.85 -3.15 -4.76
CA LEU A 23 -3.61 -1.75 -4.50
C LEU A 23 -3.40 -1.08 -5.86
N SER A 24 -4.47 -0.61 -6.45
CA SER A 24 -4.47 0.04 -7.76
C SER A 24 -4.76 1.52 -7.56
N ALA A 25 -3.85 2.39 -7.96
CA ALA A 25 -4.10 3.82 -8.03
C ALA A 25 -4.41 4.21 -9.48
N PRO A 26 -5.35 5.14 -9.72
CA PRO A 26 -5.53 5.72 -11.03
C PRO A 26 -4.22 6.32 -11.54
N ASN A 27 -4.00 6.30 -12.86
CA ASN A 27 -2.78 6.82 -13.43
C ASN A 27 -2.70 8.34 -13.26
N ASN A 28 -1.65 8.83 -12.58
CA ASN A 28 -1.33 10.24 -12.45
C ASN A 28 0.18 10.42 -12.67
N ALA A 29 0.54 10.93 -13.84
CA ALA A 29 1.93 11.06 -14.25
C ALA A 29 2.75 11.96 -13.30
N LYS A 30 2.17 13.09 -12.85
CA LYS A 30 2.85 14.03 -11.96
C LYS A 30 3.12 13.42 -10.58
N TRP A 31 2.13 12.73 -10.00
CA TRP A 31 2.33 12.00 -8.75
C TRP A 31 3.40 10.90 -8.88
N LYS A 32 3.40 10.14 -9.99
CA LYS A 32 4.43 9.12 -10.24
C LYS A 32 5.82 9.73 -10.37
N GLU A 33 5.94 10.85 -11.08
CA GLU A 33 7.21 11.57 -11.28
C GLU A 33 7.77 12.08 -9.95
N GLU A 34 6.99 12.88 -9.24
CA GLU A 34 7.47 13.59 -8.05
C GLU A 34 7.67 12.66 -6.85
N CYS A 35 6.67 11.82 -6.54
CA CYS A 35 6.77 10.89 -5.42
C CYS A 35 7.63 9.67 -5.73
N GLY A 36 7.84 9.35 -7.01
CA GLY A 36 8.65 8.23 -7.49
C GLY A 36 10.14 8.53 -7.60
N SER A 37 10.59 9.76 -7.40
CA SER A 37 11.98 10.17 -7.58
C SER A 37 12.95 9.55 -6.57
N CYS A 38 12.50 9.22 -5.36
CA CYS A 38 13.33 8.68 -4.29
C CYS A 38 12.92 7.26 -3.86
N HIS A 39 11.64 6.94 -3.91
CA HIS A 39 11.08 5.62 -3.60
C HIS A 39 9.85 5.37 -4.48
N ILE A 40 9.27 4.18 -4.43
CA ILE A 40 8.03 3.94 -5.18
C ILE A 40 6.94 4.93 -4.74
N PRO A 41 6.15 5.49 -5.66
CA PRO A 41 5.03 6.35 -5.30
C PRO A 41 3.96 5.46 -4.63
N TYR A 42 3.74 5.67 -3.33
CA TYR A 42 2.80 4.83 -2.58
C TYR A 42 1.36 5.07 -3.00
N PRO A 43 0.59 3.99 -3.22
CA PRO A 43 -0.82 4.09 -3.55
C PRO A 43 -1.59 4.98 -2.57
N PRO A 44 -2.41 5.94 -3.05
CA PRO A 44 -3.12 6.89 -2.18
C PRO A 44 -3.99 6.24 -1.10
N GLN A 45 -4.57 5.06 -1.39
CA GLN A 45 -5.43 4.34 -0.45
C GLN A 45 -4.71 3.81 0.80
N LEU A 46 -3.38 3.88 0.86
CA LEU A 46 -2.60 3.42 2.02
C LEU A 46 -2.61 4.38 3.20
N LEU A 47 -3.03 5.62 3.00
CA LEU A 47 -3.26 6.59 4.07
C LEU A 47 -4.62 7.28 3.90
N THR A 48 -5.13 7.85 5.00
CA THR A 48 -6.34 8.68 4.95
C THR A 48 -6.08 10.03 4.30
N ALA A 49 -7.13 10.70 3.82
CA ALA A 49 -7.03 12.05 3.26
C ALA A 49 -6.40 13.04 4.25
N ASP A 50 -6.75 12.95 5.55
CA ASP A 50 -6.15 13.80 6.59
C ASP A 50 -4.65 13.54 6.78
N ASN A 51 -4.22 12.28 6.71
CA ASN A 51 -2.80 11.94 6.75
C ASN A 51 -2.06 12.47 5.52
N TRP A 52 -2.64 12.34 4.33
CA TRP A 52 -2.05 12.91 3.11
C TRP A 52 -1.92 14.43 3.19
N ARG A 53 -2.96 15.12 3.67
CA ARG A 53 -2.93 16.56 3.87
C ARG A 53 -1.81 16.99 4.83
N SER A 54 -1.70 16.29 5.95
CA SER A 54 -0.65 16.56 6.95
C SER A 54 0.75 16.28 6.40
N LEU A 55 0.92 15.19 5.65
CA LEU A 55 2.18 14.81 5.04
C LEU A 55 2.60 15.82 3.97
N MET A 56 1.70 16.21 3.08
CA MET A 56 1.96 17.18 2.02
C MET A 56 2.25 18.59 2.57
N GLY A 57 1.69 18.93 3.73
CA GLY A 57 1.99 20.19 4.43
C GLY A 57 3.37 20.24 5.10
N GLY A 58 4.10 19.11 5.19
CA GLY A 58 5.40 18.99 5.85
C GLY A 58 6.49 18.38 4.98
N LEU A 59 6.42 18.52 3.66
CA LEU A 59 7.40 17.92 2.73
C LEU A 59 8.83 18.47 2.87
N ASP A 60 9.02 19.65 3.44
CA ASP A 60 10.32 20.19 3.78
C ASP A 60 11.07 19.35 4.83
N LYS A 61 10.33 18.56 5.61
CA LYS A 61 10.85 17.65 6.66
C LYS A 61 10.36 16.21 6.45
N HIS A 62 10.27 15.77 5.22
CA HIS A 62 9.77 14.45 4.86
C HIS A 62 10.68 13.33 5.38
N PHE A 63 10.46 12.90 6.62
CA PHE A 63 11.20 11.81 7.30
C PHE A 63 12.73 11.95 7.24
N GLY A 64 13.23 13.19 7.32
CA GLY A 64 14.66 13.50 7.30
C GLY A 64 15.19 13.97 5.94
N ALA A 65 14.35 14.01 4.91
CA ALA A 65 14.67 14.55 3.59
C ALA A 65 13.82 15.79 3.29
N ASN A 66 14.28 16.62 2.38
CA ASN A 66 13.50 17.70 1.80
C ASN A 66 12.88 17.22 0.48
N ALA A 67 11.55 17.07 0.46
CA ALA A 67 10.75 16.66 -0.69
C ALA A 67 9.81 17.79 -1.15
N THR A 68 10.19 19.05 -0.94
CA THR A 68 9.37 20.22 -1.30
C THR A 68 9.10 20.24 -2.80
N LEU A 69 7.85 20.48 -3.16
CA LEU A 69 7.36 20.63 -4.53
C LEU A 69 7.06 22.08 -4.85
N SER A 70 6.84 22.38 -6.13
CA SER A 70 6.20 23.64 -6.54
C SER A 70 4.80 23.76 -5.93
N ALA A 71 4.29 24.97 -5.75
CA ALA A 71 2.96 25.19 -5.21
C ALA A 71 1.87 24.54 -6.06
N ASP A 72 2.01 24.59 -7.39
CA ASP A 72 1.04 24.01 -8.33
C ASP A 72 1.08 22.49 -8.32
N ASP A 73 2.26 21.87 -8.33
CA ASP A 73 2.40 20.41 -8.24
C ASP A 73 1.89 19.89 -6.91
N SER A 74 2.22 20.57 -5.81
CA SER A 74 1.75 20.22 -4.47
C SER A 74 0.22 20.22 -4.39
N LYS A 75 -0.44 21.24 -4.93
CA LYS A 75 -1.90 21.34 -4.98
C LYS A 75 -2.52 20.24 -5.83
N MET A 76 -1.97 19.98 -7.00
CA MET A 76 -2.46 18.95 -7.94
C MET A 76 -2.32 17.55 -7.33
N ILE A 77 -1.15 17.24 -6.77
CA ILE A 77 -0.86 15.95 -6.16
C ILE A 77 -1.71 15.75 -4.90
N LEU A 78 -1.84 16.76 -4.04
CA LEU A 78 -2.70 16.66 -2.85
C LEU A 78 -4.14 16.35 -3.23
N SER A 79 -4.72 17.05 -4.20
CA SER A 79 -6.07 16.78 -4.68
C SER A 79 -6.23 15.33 -5.17
N PHE A 80 -5.25 14.80 -5.92
CA PHE A 80 -5.24 13.43 -6.36
C PHE A 80 -5.17 12.42 -5.19
N LEU A 81 -4.29 12.66 -4.22
CA LEU A 81 -4.11 11.82 -3.04
C LEU A 81 -5.37 11.78 -2.18
N GLU A 82 -5.99 12.94 -1.91
CA GLU A 82 -7.21 13.03 -1.12
C GLU A 82 -8.40 12.31 -1.78
N HIS A 83 -8.55 12.48 -3.09
CA HIS A 83 -9.64 11.85 -3.85
C HIS A 83 -9.55 10.32 -3.86
N ASN A 84 -8.34 9.78 -3.82
CA ASN A 84 -8.09 8.34 -3.89
C ASN A 84 -7.61 7.75 -2.56
N ALA A 85 -7.73 8.49 -1.46
CA ALA A 85 -7.27 8.09 -0.14
C ALA A 85 -8.03 6.89 0.42
N GLY A 86 -7.39 6.17 1.32
CA GLY A 86 -8.04 5.17 2.15
C GLY A 86 -8.99 5.78 3.17
N SER A 87 -9.94 5.00 3.64
CA SER A 87 -10.92 5.43 4.63
C SER A 87 -10.86 4.59 5.91
N GLY A 88 -11.18 5.23 7.03
CA GLY A 88 -11.27 4.58 8.33
C GLY A 88 -9.91 4.40 9.04
N LYS A 89 -10.02 4.00 10.30
CA LYS A 89 -8.86 3.90 11.22
C LYS A 89 -7.76 2.96 10.75
N ARG A 90 -8.07 1.94 9.94
CA ARG A 90 -7.08 0.99 9.45
C ARG A 90 -5.99 1.62 8.58
N TYR A 91 -6.27 2.74 7.93
CA TYR A 91 -5.35 3.50 7.07
C TYR A 91 -4.85 4.79 7.71
N SER A 92 -5.14 5.03 9.00
CA SER A 92 -4.67 6.20 9.72
C SER A 92 -3.37 5.92 10.46
N SER A 93 -2.45 6.87 10.45
CA SER A 93 -1.18 6.80 11.18
C SER A 93 -0.89 8.15 11.85
N ALA A 94 -0.63 8.13 13.16
CA ALA A 94 -0.23 9.32 13.91
C ALA A 94 1.19 9.80 13.52
N THR A 95 2.03 8.92 13.01
CA THR A 95 3.39 9.23 12.56
C THR A 95 3.47 9.61 11.08
N LEU A 96 2.36 9.59 10.37
CA LEU A 96 2.24 9.74 8.92
C LEU A 96 2.96 8.64 8.11
N ARG A 97 3.55 7.65 8.77
CA ARG A 97 4.19 6.50 8.10
C ARG A 97 3.14 5.46 7.76
N LEU A 98 3.05 5.07 6.50
CA LEU A 98 2.13 4.01 6.08
C LEU A 98 2.44 2.66 6.76
N SER A 99 3.72 2.39 7.09
CA SER A 99 4.15 1.19 7.80
C SER A 99 3.66 1.14 9.27
N ASP A 100 3.17 2.25 9.81
CA ASP A 100 2.62 2.32 11.16
C ASP A 100 1.09 2.18 11.18
N THR A 101 0.45 2.15 10.02
CA THR A 101 -1.00 1.93 9.93
C THR A 101 -1.39 0.53 10.43
N PRO A 102 -2.58 0.37 11.03
CA PRO A 102 -3.11 -0.95 11.38
C PRO A 102 -3.23 -1.89 10.18
N TRP A 103 -3.54 -1.35 8.99
CA TRP A 103 -3.58 -2.12 7.75
C TRP A 103 -2.22 -2.75 7.45
N PHE A 104 -1.14 -1.95 7.40
CA PHE A 104 0.21 -2.47 7.11
C PHE A 104 0.63 -3.56 8.10
N LYS A 105 0.43 -3.31 9.39
CA LYS A 105 0.78 -4.25 10.45
C LYS A 105 0.01 -5.57 10.32
N HIS A 106 -1.26 -5.51 9.93
CA HIS A 106 -2.09 -6.69 9.70
C HIS A 106 -1.59 -7.50 8.50
N GLU A 107 -1.36 -6.85 7.36
CA GLU A 107 -0.92 -7.54 6.13
C GLU A 107 0.49 -8.16 6.26
N HIS A 108 1.34 -7.59 7.11
CA HIS A 108 2.73 -8.03 7.28
C HIS A 108 3.00 -8.71 8.63
N HIS A 109 1.96 -9.16 9.34
CA HIS A 109 2.12 -9.74 10.70
C HIS A 109 2.95 -11.02 10.75
N VAL A 110 3.09 -11.74 9.64
CA VAL A 110 3.90 -12.97 9.53
C VAL A 110 5.38 -12.70 9.24
N ILE A 111 5.75 -11.46 8.92
CA ILE A 111 7.13 -11.10 8.59
C ILE A 111 7.93 -10.94 9.88
N ASN A 112 9.02 -11.71 9.99
CA ASN A 112 9.91 -11.67 11.14
C ASN A 112 10.63 -10.31 11.23
N ASP A 113 10.82 -9.79 12.44
CA ASP A 113 11.51 -8.51 12.66
C ASP A 113 12.93 -8.46 12.07
N LYS A 114 13.63 -9.61 12.00
CA LYS A 114 14.95 -9.73 11.37
C LYS A 114 14.94 -9.40 9.87
N GLU A 115 13.82 -9.66 9.17
CA GLU A 115 13.69 -9.33 7.76
C GLU A 115 13.64 -7.81 7.52
N TRP A 116 13.04 -7.07 8.45
CA TRP A 116 12.95 -5.60 8.33
C TRP A 116 14.31 -4.89 8.45
N VAL A 117 15.27 -5.51 9.14
CA VAL A 117 16.64 -4.98 9.32
C VAL A 117 17.67 -5.62 8.38
N ASN A 118 17.23 -6.53 7.51
CA ASN A 118 18.07 -7.14 6.49
C ASN A 118 18.65 -6.04 5.58
N PRO A 119 19.97 -6.05 5.28
CA PRO A 119 20.61 -5.06 4.40
C PRO A 119 19.99 -4.90 3.01
N GLU A 120 19.31 -5.93 2.49
CA GLU A 120 18.60 -5.87 1.21
C GLU A 120 17.23 -5.19 1.34
N VAL A 121 16.57 -5.28 2.50
CA VAL A 121 15.27 -4.66 2.79
C VAL A 121 15.45 -3.21 3.26
N LYS A 122 16.38 -2.97 4.18
CA LYS A 122 16.75 -1.66 4.75
C LYS A 122 15.67 -0.99 5.59
N SER A 123 14.41 -1.05 5.19
CA SER A 123 13.31 -0.41 5.94
C SER A 123 11.95 -1.00 5.58
N ARG A 124 10.98 -0.83 6.47
CA ARG A 124 9.56 -1.22 6.25
C ARG A 124 8.88 -0.46 5.11
N SER A 125 9.48 0.64 4.64
CA SER A 125 8.98 1.42 3.51
C SER A 125 9.58 1.02 2.17
N ASN A 126 10.54 0.10 2.14
CA ASN A 126 11.11 -0.42 0.90
C ASN A 126 10.28 -1.59 0.35
N CYS A 127 9.07 -1.29 -0.12
CA CYS A 127 8.13 -2.29 -0.62
C CYS A 127 8.70 -3.10 -1.79
N SER A 128 9.52 -2.49 -2.64
CA SER A 128 10.12 -3.14 -3.81
C SER A 128 11.13 -4.24 -3.46
N ALA A 129 11.66 -4.26 -2.24
CA ALA A 129 12.53 -5.35 -1.79
C ALA A 129 11.84 -6.71 -1.78
N CYS A 130 10.51 -6.74 -1.54
CA CYS A 130 9.73 -7.96 -1.46
C CYS A 130 8.66 -8.07 -2.56
N HIS A 131 8.08 -6.96 -2.98
CA HIS A 131 6.92 -6.96 -3.90
C HIS A 131 7.28 -6.74 -5.37
N GLY A 132 8.50 -6.35 -5.69
CA GLY A 132 8.91 -6.07 -7.07
C GLY A 132 8.05 -4.97 -7.72
N LYS A 133 7.84 -5.06 -9.04
CA LYS A 133 7.05 -4.05 -9.81
C LYS A 133 5.53 -4.16 -9.63
N VAL A 134 5.03 -5.21 -8.98
CA VAL A 134 3.59 -5.54 -8.90
C VAL A 134 2.77 -4.55 -8.04
N VAL A 135 3.43 -3.76 -7.19
CA VAL A 135 2.74 -2.87 -6.22
C VAL A 135 2.06 -1.68 -6.90
N LEU A 136 2.40 -1.34 -8.12
CA LEU A 136 1.97 -0.10 -8.78
C LEU A 136 0.89 -0.28 -9.86
N GLY A 137 0.42 -1.50 -10.11
CA GLY A 137 -0.69 -1.73 -11.04
C GLY A 137 -0.36 -1.30 -12.49
N ASP A 138 0.81 -1.69 -12.99
CA ASP A 138 1.12 -1.63 -14.43
C ASP A 138 0.36 -2.74 -15.19
#